data_c096eb9c36810197496cb126173eb853
#
_entry.id   c096eb9c36810197496cb126173eb853
#
_cell.length_a   1.000
_cell.length_b   1.000
_cell.length_c   1.000
_cell.angle_alpha   90.00
_cell.angle_beta   90.00
_cell.angle_gamma   90.00
#
_symmetry.space_group_name_H-M   'P 1'
#
loop_
_entity.id
_entity.type
_entity.pdbx_description
1 polymer ?
#
loop_
_entity_poly.entity_id
_entity_poly.type
_entity_poly.pdbx_seq_one_letter_code
_entity_poly.pdbx_strand_id
1 'polypeptide(L)'
;MLAAVIVVGALAAGCAQVNYTSPERYERGLVVCLSGAGGMMGECDRIRDGLASGGVDRAIETFDWSRGDVLSDQVSADANRRIAGTLARRLESYMAQHPGRPVHVVGISAGTGLLIWALEDLQQGFQVEGAVLMASSLDTKYNLGRALAKVRDHIYCFGSPIDPVLGLGVTVTGTVDRGGGLAGGLVGFSPPDGASDADKEAYKQKLAMITWWPGDWILGNTGTHLGSTSPTFVRLRIAPLIMGNGLPKTEAGGGQKAADGNAAPAPRADASKGAQSARPEKQRFYGWMVRRNASGGASAPPAASGQQAADRKPQAGPPAAGPAGPSGPERIDESAFFAETGRLP
;
A
#
# COMPACT_ATOMS: atom_id res chain seq x y z
N MET A 1 61.92 5.75 38.09
CA MET A 1 60.72 4.91 37.91
C MET A 1 59.53 5.82 37.70
N LEU A 2 59.14 6.05 36.47
CA LEU A 2 57.95 6.84 36.11
C LEU A 2 56.77 5.87 36.01
N ALA A 3 55.74 6.07 36.81
CA ALA A 3 54.50 5.34 36.73
C ALA A 3 53.58 6.02 35.71
N ALA A 4 53.35 5.38 34.57
CA ALA A 4 52.36 5.81 33.59
C ALA A 4 50.97 5.45 34.08
N VAL A 5 50.16 6.45 34.41
CA VAL A 5 48.73 6.29 34.68
C VAL A 5 47.97 6.27 33.35
N ILE A 6 47.52 5.10 32.92
CA ILE A 6 46.62 4.95 31.77
C ILE A 6 45.22 5.25 32.29
N VAL A 7 44.68 6.43 31.93
CA VAL A 7 43.27 6.75 32.12
C VAL A 7 42.48 6.11 30.95
N VAL A 8 41.86 4.97 31.24
CA VAL A 8 40.90 4.36 30.33
C VAL A 8 39.56 5.13 30.47
N GLY A 9 39.36 6.11 29.64
CA GLY A 9 38.08 6.77 29.49
C GLY A 9 37.10 5.81 28.83
N ALA A 10 36.24 5.17 29.57
CA ALA A 10 35.11 4.42 29.05
C ALA A 10 34.15 5.42 28.39
N LEU A 11 34.18 5.49 27.07
CA LEU A 11 33.12 6.10 26.28
C LEU A 11 31.87 5.23 26.44
N ALA A 12 31.06 5.53 27.43
CA ALA A 12 29.67 5.07 27.48
C ALA A 12 28.91 5.82 26.34
N ALA A 13 29.00 5.31 25.14
CA ALA A 13 28.06 5.62 24.10
C ALA A 13 26.72 5.00 24.51
N GLY A 14 25.97 5.70 25.36
CA GLY A 14 24.59 5.40 25.60
C GLY A 14 23.89 5.33 24.25
N CYS A 15 23.25 4.21 23.91
CA CYS A 15 22.35 4.11 22.77
C CYS A 15 21.23 5.13 22.99
N ALA A 16 21.40 6.35 22.51
CA ALA A 16 20.35 7.34 22.53
C ALA A 16 19.20 6.76 21.68
N GLN A 17 18.12 6.44 22.34
CA GLN A 17 16.92 5.98 21.65
C GLN A 17 16.50 7.05 20.63
N VAL A 18 16.41 6.66 19.35
CA VAL A 18 16.06 7.60 18.29
C VAL A 18 14.64 8.10 18.53
N ASN A 19 14.49 9.41 18.76
CA ASN A 19 13.17 10.02 18.80
C ASN A 19 12.70 10.28 17.36
N TYR A 20 11.80 9.43 16.87
CA TYR A 20 11.28 9.52 15.50
C TYR A 20 10.27 10.64 15.29
N THR A 21 9.75 11.23 16.36
CA THR A 21 8.67 12.23 16.35
C THR A 21 9.07 13.52 17.07
N SER A 22 10.38 13.86 17.07
CA SER A 22 10.80 15.13 17.64
C SER A 22 10.29 16.33 16.81
N PRO A 23 10.08 17.51 17.42
CA PRO A 23 9.64 18.72 16.71
C PRO A 23 10.48 19.05 15.48
N GLU A 24 11.79 18.91 15.56
CA GLU A 24 12.71 19.20 14.46
C GLU A 24 12.52 18.26 13.27
N ARG A 25 12.07 17.02 13.50
CA ARG A 25 11.74 16.08 12.45
C ARG A 25 10.45 16.46 11.74
N TYR A 26 9.43 16.94 12.46
CA TYR A 26 8.20 17.46 11.85
C TYR A 26 8.45 18.67 10.96
N GLU A 27 9.42 19.53 11.32
CA GLU A 27 9.80 20.66 10.47
C GLU A 27 10.41 20.25 9.12
N ARG A 28 10.86 18.99 8.98
CA ARG A 28 11.44 18.47 7.74
C ARG A 28 10.49 17.63 6.91
N GLY A 29 9.37 17.22 7.45
CA GLY A 29 8.38 16.40 6.76
C GLY A 29 7.80 15.31 7.66
N LEU A 30 6.89 14.52 7.10
CA LEU A 30 6.20 13.43 7.79
C LEU A 30 6.22 12.16 6.96
N VAL A 31 6.47 11.04 7.61
CA VAL A 31 6.17 9.69 7.09
C VAL A 31 5.22 9.02 8.08
N VAL A 32 4.10 8.48 7.60
CA VAL A 32 3.16 7.71 8.41
C VAL A 32 3.21 6.25 7.99
N CYS A 33 3.45 5.35 8.96
CA CYS A 33 3.51 3.92 8.75
C CYS A 33 2.22 3.24 9.26
N LEU A 34 1.65 2.33 8.46
CA LEU A 34 0.49 1.52 8.82
C LEU A 34 0.86 0.04 8.79
N SER A 35 0.61 -0.65 9.92
CA SER A 35 0.79 -2.09 10.04
C SER A 35 -0.21 -2.89 9.20
N GLY A 36 0.02 -4.19 9.07
CA GLY A 36 -0.97 -5.13 8.57
C GLY A 36 -2.11 -5.39 9.57
N ALA A 37 -3.03 -6.29 9.21
CA ALA A 37 -4.08 -6.75 10.10
C ALA A 37 -3.48 -7.40 11.37
N GLY A 38 -4.07 -7.13 12.52
CA GLY A 38 -3.60 -7.58 13.83
C GLY A 38 -2.54 -6.69 14.47
N GLY A 39 -1.80 -5.86 13.72
CA GLY A 39 -0.92 -4.79 14.23
C GLY A 39 0.26 -5.20 15.13
N MET A 40 0.43 -6.49 15.42
CA MET A 40 1.27 -6.97 16.52
C MET A 40 2.64 -7.55 16.11
N MET A 41 2.99 -7.49 14.82
CA MET A 41 4.21 -8.16 14.32
C MET A 41 5.44 -7.23 14.22
N GLY A 42 5.35 -6.01 14.74
CA GLY A 42 6.47 -5.04 14.75
C GLY A 42 6.89 -4.58 13.35
N GLU A 43 5.97 -4.64 12.36
CA GLU A 43 6.25 -4.23 10.99
C GLU A 43 6.62 -2.76 10.91
N CYS A 44 5.83 -1.91 11.58
CA CYS A 44 6.08 -0.46 11.60
C CYS A 44 7.41 -0.12 12.27
N ASP A 45 7.81 -0.85 13.31
CA ASP A 45 9.11 -0.64 13.95
C ASP A 45 10.25 -0.96 12.98
N ARG A 46 10.19 -2.10 12.28
CA ARG A 46 11.19 -2.47 11.28
C ARG A 46 11.25 -1.48 10.12
N ILE A 47 10.08 -1.01 9.65
CA ILE A 47 10.00 0.01 8.57
C ILE A 47 10.62 1.31 9.07
N ARG A 48 10.25 1.78 10.26
CA ARG A 48 10.77 3.01 10.88
C ARG A 48 12.28 2.98 11.04
N ASP A 49 12.81 1.86 11.58
CA ASP A 49 14.26 1.67 11.76
C ASP A 49 15.00 1.66 10.42
N GLY A 50 14.42 0.98 9.42
CA GLY A 50 14.96 0.95 8.07
C GLY A 50 14.99 2.33 7.41
N LEU A 51 13.90 3.09 7.52
CA LEU A 51 13.80 4.46 6.99
C LEU A 51 14.81 5.39 7.64
N ALA A 52 14.86 5.40 8.99
CA ALA A 52 15.79 6.25 9.73
C ALA A 52 17.25 5.91 9.44
N SER A 53 17.60 4.62 9.44
CA SER A 53 18.96 4.18 9.08
C SER A 53 19.30 4.42 7.61
N GLY A 54 18.29 4.58 6.75
CA GLY A 54 18.41 4.97 5.35
C GLY A 54 18.52 6.46 5.11
N GLY A 55 18.57 7.28 6.18
CA GLY A 55 18.75 8.72 6.09
C GLY A 55 17.46 9.56 6.05
N VAL A 56 16.29 8.92 6.26
CA VAL A 56 15.03 9.66 6.39
C VAL A 56 15.02 10.39 7.73
N ASP A 57 15.21 11.71 7.68
CA ASP A 57 15.34 12.59 8.84
C ASP A 57 14.04 13.33 9.22
N ARG A 58 12.93 12.99 8.55
CA ARG A 58 11.58 13.50 8.80
C ARG A 58 10.96 12.81 10.01
N ALA A 59 9.87 13.34 10.55
CA ALA A 59 9.08 12.62 11.54
C ALA A 59 8.55 11.30 10.94
N ILE A 60 8.59 10.22 11.73
CA ILE A 60 8.09 8.91 11.31
C ILE A 60 7.11 8.44 12.37
N GLU A 61 5.82 8.55 12.08
CA GLU A 61 4.72 8.13 12.93
C GLU A 61 4.28 6.71 12.60
N THR A 62 3.81 5.98 13.60
CA THR A 62 2.98 4.80 13.42
C THR A 62 1.52 5.20 13.61
N PHE A 63 0.67 4.94 12.63
CA PHE A 63 -0.77 5.13 12.75
C PHE A 63 -1.38 3.82 13.23
N ASP A 64 -1.77 3.80 14.48
CA ASP A 64 -2.41 2.63 15.11
C ASP A 64 -3.89 2.56 14.69
N TRP A 65 -4.20 1.61 13.82
CA TRP A 65 -5.53 1.40 13.28
C TRP A 65 -6.11 0.04 13.62
N SER A 66 -5.24 -0.92 13.98
CA SER A 66 -5.61 -2.30 14.23
C SER A 66 -6.40 -2.42 15.54
N ARG A 67 -7.38 -3.31 15.53
CA ARG A 67 -8.12 -3.71 16.73
C ARG A 67 -7.49 -4.90 17.45
N GLY A 68 -6.33 -5.37 16.97
CA GLY A 68 -5.60 -6.51 17.52
C GLY A 68 -6.13 -7.88 17.08
N ASP A 69 -7.16 -7.92 16.21
CA ASP A 69 -7.71 -9.15 15.65
C ASP A 69 -7.52 -9.17 14.13
N VAL A 70 -6.68 -10.12 13.65
CA VAL A 70 -6.29 -10.22 12.23
C VAL A 70 -7.51 -10.39 11.32
N LEU A 71 -8.45 -11.26 11.68
CA LEU A 71 -9.61 -11.56 10.83
C LEU A 71 -10.54 -10.35 10.78
N SER A 72 -10.85 -9.77 11.94
CA SER A 72 -11.70 -8.58 12.05
C SER A 72 -11.12 -7.42 11.24
N ASP A 73 -9.82 -7.17 11.34
CA ASP A 73 -9.13 -6.12 10.59
C ASP A 73 -9.15 -6.38 9.08
N GLN A 74 -9.01 -7.64 8.67
CA GLN A 74 -9.02 -8.00 7.24
C GLN A 74 -10.41 -7.86 6.61
N VAL A 75 -11.50 -8.18 7.34
CA VAL A 75 -12.83 -8.32 6.73
C VAL A 75 -13.76 -7.14 6.95
N SER A 76 -13.46 -6.21 7.87
CA SER A 76 -14.33 -5.10 8.25
C SER A 76 -14.11 -3.84 7.40
N ALA A 77 -14.33 -3.92 6.08
CA ALA A 77 -14.04 -2.84 5.14
C ALA A 77 -14.67 -1.49 5.56
N ASP A 78 -15.93 -1.46 5.99
CA ASP A 78 -16.61 -0.22 6.38
C ASP A 78 -16.00 0.42 7.64
N ALA A 79 -15.63 -0.40 8.63
CA ALA A 79 -14.95 0.11 9.83
C ALA A 79 -13.56 0.64 9.47
N ASN A 80 -12.84 -0.07 8.63
CA ASN A 80 -11.51 0.33 8.16
C ASN A 80 -11.57 1.63 7.34
N ARG A 81 -12.61 1.84 6.50
CA ARG A 81 -12.82 3.10 5.79
C ARG A 81 -13.04 4.28 6.73
N ARG A 82 -13.82 4.11 7.81
CA ARG A 82 -13.97 5.17 8.83
C ARG A 82 -12.65 5.53 9.50
N ILE A 83 -11.82 4.53 9.79
CA ILE A 83 -10.48 4.74 10.35
C ILE A 83 -9.57 5.45 9.33
N ALA A 84 -9.63 5.08 8.06
CA ALA A 84 -8.91 5.76 6.98
C ALA A 84 -9.26 7.26 6.88
N GLY A 85 -10.52 7.64 7.09
CA GLY A 85 -10.92 9.04 7.19
C GLY A 85 -10.26 9.79 8.36
N THR A 86 -9.92 9.10 9.46
CA THR A 86 -9.13 9.69 10.56
C THR A 86 -7.68 9.93 10.15
N LEU A 87 -7.09 8.98 9.42
CA LEU A 87 -5.76 9.17 8.84
C LEU A 87 -5.74 10.36 7.85
N ALA A 88 -6.75 10.47 6.98
CA ALA A 88 -6.85 11.60 6.06
C ALA A 88 -6.81 12.94 6.80
N ARG A 89 -7.63 13.10 7.85
CA ARG A 89 -7.63 14.31 8.70
C ARG A 89 -6.29 14.56 9.39
N ARG A 90 -5.58 13.49 9.84
CA ARG A 90 -4.24 13.63 10.42
C ARG A 90 -3.24 14.18 9.41
N LEU A 91 -3.27 13.66 8.16
CA LEU A 91 -2.41 14.13 7.07
C LEU A 91 -2.72 15.58 6.69
N GLU A 92 -3.99 15.95 6.55
CA GLU A 92 -4.45 17.31 6.26
C GLU A 92 -4.04 18.30 7.36
N SER A 93 -4.24 17.93 8.63
CA SER A 93 -3.81 18.74 9.76
C SER A 93 -2.33 19.02 9.75
N TYR A 94 -1.51 17.98 9.47
CA TYR A 94 -0.06 18.18 9.35
C TYR A 94 0.29 19.11 8.18
N MET A 95 -0.26 18.87 7.00
CA MET A 95 0.02 19.68 5.79
C MET A 95 -0.41 21.14 5.97
N ALA A 96 -1.48 21.39 6.72
CA ALA A 96 -1.93 22.74 7.04
C ALA A 96 -0.99 23.47 8.03
N GLN A 97 -0.43 22.73 9.00
CA GLN A 97 0.50 23.27 10.00
C GLN A 97 1.93 23.44 9.45
N HIS A 98 2.30 22.60 8.48
CA HIS A 98 3.65 22.57 7.88
C HIS A 98 3.57 22.70 6.35
N PRO A 99 3.14 23.85 5.82
CA PRO A 99 2.94 24.03 4.38
C PRO A 99 4.24 23.79 3.60
N GLY A 100 4.12 23.04 2.50
CA GLY A 100 5.26 22.72 1.63
C GLY A 100 6.20 21.62 2.15
N ARG A 101 5.95 21.07 3.34
CA ARG A 101 6.74 19.94 3.83
C ARG A 101 6.27 18.64 3.20
N PRO A 102 7.18 17.74 2.76
CA PRO A 102 6.82 16.51 2.11
C PRO A 102 6.17 15.52 3.10
N VAL A 103 5.09 14.88 2.65
CA VAL A 103 4.37 13.86 3.38
C VAL A 103 4.40 12.56 2.59
N HIS A 104 4.77 11.45 3.24
CA HIS A 104 4.71 10.12 2.65
C HIS A 104 3.90 9.20 3.55
N VAL A 105 3.29 8.20 2.95
CA VAL A 105 2.55 7.17 3.69
C VAL A 105 3.06 5.79 3.25
N VAL A 106 3.34 4.92 4.22
CA VAL A 106 3.85 3.56 4.00
C VAL A 106 2.91 2.58 4.66
N GLY A 107 2.38 1.62 3.93
CA GLY A 107 1.48 0.61 4.47
C GLY A 107 1.90 -0.79 4.07
N ILE A 108 1.60 -1.77 4.94
CA ILE A 108 1.77 -3.19 4.63
C ILE A 108 0.44 -3.93 4.72
N SER A 109 0.24 -4.93 3.83
CA SER A 109 -0.91 -5.84 3.88
C SER A 109 -2.25 -5.08 3.90
N ALA A 110 -3.13 -5.33 4.88
CA ALA A 110 -4.40 -4.63 5.06
C ALA A 110 -4.24 -3.13 5.29
N GLY A 111 -3.14 -2.68 5.91
CA GLY A 111 -2.83 -1.26 6.09
C GLY A 111 -2.70 -0.50 4.76
N THR A 112 -2.40 -1.19 3.66
CA THR A 112 -2.40 -0.57 2.33
C THR A 112 -3.79 -0.14 1.87
N GLY A 113 -4.83 -0.87 2.27
CA GLY A 113 -6.22 -0.49 2.02
C GLY A 113 -6.58 0.83 2.72
N LEU A 114 -6.26 0.91 4.02
CA LEU A 114 -6.49 2.14 4.79
C LEU A 114 -5.70 3.32 4.22
N LEU A 115 -4.45 3.09 3.81
CA LEU A 115 -3.62 4.09 3.15
C LEU A 115 -4.30 4.61 1.88
N ILE A 116 -4.74 3.73 0.99
CA ILE A 116 -5.39 4.13 -0.27
C ILE A 116 -6.69 4.89 0.02
N TRP A 117 -7.54 4.40 0.92
CA TRP A 117 -8.77 5.07 1.29
C TRP A 117 -8.53 6.44 1.94
N ALA A 118 -7.50 6.58 2.78
CA ALA A 118 -7.13 7.88 3.33
C ALA A 118 -6.69 8.88 2.25
N LEU A 119 -5.95 8.43 1.24
CA LEU A 119 -5.61 9.28 0.10
C LEU A 119 -6.86 9.71 -0.68
N GLU A 120 -7.79 8.78 -0.94
CA GLU A 120 -9.07 9.08 -1.62
C GLU A 120 -9.92 10.10 -0.86
N ASP A 121 -9.86 10.10 0.48
CA ASP A 121 -10.62 10.96 1.36
C ASP A 121 -9.98 12.34 1.59
N LEU A 122 -8.72 12.56 1.16
CA LEU A 122 -8.10 13.88 1.26
C LEU A 122 -8.95 14.93 0.53
N GLN A 123 -9.19 16.06 1.19
CA GLN A 123 -9.92 17.18 0.60
C GLN A 123 -9.20 17.75 -0.62
N GLN A 124 -9.92 18.54 -1.42
CA GLN A 124 -9.33 19.23 -2.57
C GLN A 124 -8.22 20.18 -2.10
N GLY A 125 -7.10 20.17 -2.83
CA GLY A 125 -5.93 21.00 -2.51
C GLY A 125 -4.87 20.27 -1.67
N PHE A 126 -5.22 19.15 -1.00
CA PHE A 126 -4.23 18.33 -0.29
C PHE A 126 -3.71 17.19 -1.16
N GLN A 127 -2.41 17.02 -1.16
CA GLN A 127 -1.68 15.93 -1.83
C GLN A 127 -0.48 15.54 -1.00
N VAL A 128 -0.24 14.24 -0.85
CA VAL A 128 1.02 13.72 -0.29
C VAL A 128 2.11 13.71 -1.36
N GLU A 129 3.37 13.64 -0.98
CA GLU A 129 4.48 13.51 -1.94
C GLU A 129 4.45 12.15 -2.62
N GLY A 130 4.33 11.08 -1.88
CA GLY A 130 4.25 9.73 -2.41
C GLY A 130 3.73 8.71 -1.40
N ALA A 131 3.47 7.50 -1.88
CA ALA A 131 3.03 6.40 -1.04
C ALA A 131 3.76 5.10 -1.38
N VAL A 132 3.91 4.21 -0.39
CA VAL A 132 4.51 2.89 -0.55
C VAL A 132 3.55 1.83 -0.06
N LEU A 133 3.17 0.92 -0.94
CA LEU A 133 2.36 -0.25 -0.65
C LEU A 133 3.26 -1.49 -0.60
N MET A 134 3.29 -2.17 0.53
CA MET A 134 4.09 -3.38 0.73
C MET A 134 3.16 -4.57 0.91
N ALA A 135 3.31 -5.62 0.11
CA ALA A 135 2.48 -6.83 0.17
C ALA A 135 0.97 -6.52 0.28
N SER A 136 0.46 -5.66 -0.62
CA SER A 136 -0.90 -5.12 -0.55
C SER A 136 -1.98 -6.20 -0.62
N SER A 137 -2.94 -6.16 0.31
CA SER A 137 -4.12 -7.04 0.30
C SER A 137 -5.35 -6.44 -0.38
N LEU A 138 -5.24 -5.28 -1.04
CA LEU A 138 -6.27 -4.76 -1.93
C LEU A 138 -6.43 -5.62 -3.17
N ASP A 139 -7.63 -5.65 -3.72
CA ASP A 139 -7.92 -6.33 -5.00
C ASP A 139 -7.06 -5.74 -6.14
N THR A 140 -6.51 -6.62 -6.99
CA THR A 140 -5.72 -6.23 -8.17
C THR A 140 -6.45 -5.29 -9.13
N LYS A 141 -7.79 -5.31 -9.13
CA LYS A 141 -8.68 -4.47 -9.93
C LYS A 141 -9.26 -3.28 -9.16
N TYR A 142 -8.83 -3.05 -7.92
CA TYR A 142 -9.25 -1.87 -7.19
C TYR A 142 -8.88 -0.60 -7.97
N ASN A 143 -9.83 0.33 -8.14
CA ASN A 143 -9.55 1.57 -8.87
C ASN A 143 -8.72 2.55 -8.04
N LEU A 144 -7.43 2.61 -8.32
CA LEU A 144 -6.50 3.54 -7.66
C LEU A 144 -6.56 4.98 -8.23
N GLY A 145 -7.35 5.26 -9.25
CA GLY A 145 -7.36 6.55 -9.96
C GLY A 145 -7.51 7.74 -9.00
N ARG A 146 -8.45 7.65 -8.03
CA ARG A 146 -8.66 8.70 -7.03
C ARG A 146 -7.43 8.88 -6.13
N ALA A 147 -6.82 7.80 -5.66
CA ALA A 147 -5.61 7.85 -4.83
C ALA A 147 -4.40 8.38 -5.62
N LEU A 148 -4.23 7.95 -6.88
CA LEU A 148 -3.17 8.45 -7.77
C LEU A 148 -3.27 9.95 -8.02
N ALA A 149 -4.48 10.51 -8.04
CA ALA A 149 -4.69 11.96 -8.14
C ALA A 149 -4.24 12.72 -6.87
N LYS A 150 -4.08 12.03 -5.73
CA LYS A 150 -3.70 12.60 -4.43
C LYS A 150 -2.22 12.44 -4.08
N VAL A 151 -1.42 11.89 -4.99
CA VAL A 151 0.04 11.86 -4.87
C VAL A 151 0.67 12.81 -5.90
N ARG A 152 1.76 13.47 -5.54
CA ARG A 152 2.54 14.31 -6.45
C ARG A 152 3.47 13.48 -7.30
N ASP A 153 4.22 12.57 -6.68
CA ASP A 153 5.15 11.65 -7.32
C ASP A 153 4.45 10.31 -7.63
N HIS A 154 4.79 9.23 -6.94
CA HIS A 154 4.33 7.89 -7.26
C HIS A 154 3.65 7.19 -6.07
N ILE A 155 2.81 6.21 -6.40
CA ILE A 155 2.50 5.09 -5.53
C ILE A 155 3.41 3.93 -5.93
N TYR A 156 4.35 3.58 -5.05
CA TYR A 156 5.26 2.46 -5.24
C TYR A 156 4.64 1.20 -4.62
N CYS A 157 4.42 0.16 -5.41
CA CYS A 157 3.86 -1.10 -4.93
C CYS A 157 4.90 -2.21 -4.97
N PHE A 158 5.35 -2.66 -3.80
CA PHE A 158 6.23 -3.80 -3.63
C PHE A 158 5.40 -5.07 -3.43
N GLY A 159 5.48 -5.99 -4.39
CA GLY A 159 4.74 -7.25 -4.41
C GLY A 159 5.62 -8.47 -4.57
N SER A 160 5.09 -9.64 -4.22
CA SER A 160 5.77 -10.91 -4.38
C SER A 160 4.82 -12.01 -4.84
N PRO A 161 5.10 -12.68 -5.98
CA PRO A 161 4.26 -13.77 -6.46
C PRO A 161 4.35 -15.05 -5.62
N ILE A 162 5.30 -15.09 -4.67
CA ILE A 162 5.50 -16.23 -3.76
C ILE A 162 5.06 -15.92 -2.33
N ASP A 163 4.34 -14.82 -2.09
CA ASP A 163 3.79 -14.48 -0.78
C ASP A 163 2.70 -15.47 -0.36
N PRO A 164 2.93 -16.33 0.66
CA PRO A 164 1.94 -17.36 1.02
C PRO A 164 0.72 -16.79 1.72
N VAL A 165 0.84 -15.65 2.40
CA VAL A 165 -0.29 -15.00 3.09
C VAL A 165 -1.24 -14.41 2.07
N LEU A 166 -0.74 -13.73 1.04
CA LEU A 166 -1.57 -13.21 -0.04
C LEU A 166 -2.12 -14.34 -0.93
N GLY A 167 -1.30 -15.37 -1.21
CA GLY A 167 -1.68 -16.47 -2.08
C GLY A 167 -2.72 -17.42 -1.47
N LEU A 168 -2.64 -17.71 -0.17
CA LEU A 168 -3.55 -18.63 0.52
C LEU A 168 -4.50 -17.90 1.46
N GLY A 169 -3.97 -17.05 2.35
CA GLY A 169 -4.75 -16.39 3.39
C GLY A 169 -5.78 -15.43 2.79
N VAL A 170 -5.36 -14.50 1.96
CA VAL A 170 -6.26 -13.51 1.34
C VAL A 170 -7.21 -14.17 0.33
N THR A 171 -6.79 -15.25 -0.36
CA THR A 171 -7.68 -16.01 -1.22
C THR A 171 -8.85 -16.64 -0.45
N VAL A 172 -8.64 -17.04 0.82
CA VAL A 172 -9.69 -17.61 1.67
C VAL A 172 -10.50 -16.54 2.38
N THR A 173 -9.85 -15.51 2.95
CA THR A 173 -10.53 -14.45 3.72
C THR A 173 -11.10 -13.33 2.85
N GLY A 174 -10.64 -13.21 1.61
CA GLY A 174 -10.91 -12.12 0.68
C GLY A 174 -9.94 -10.94 0.87
N THR A 175 -9.90 -10.08 -0.15
CA THR A 175 -9.14 -8.83 -0.11
C THR A 175 -9.71 -7.85 0.92
N VAL A 176 -8.90 -6.92 1.42
CA VAL A 176 -9.32 -5.97 2.48
C VAL A 176 -10.46 -5.06 2.04
N ASP A 177 -10.56 -4.79 0.74
CA ASP A 177 -11.65 -4.02 0.09
C ASP A 177 -12.84 -4.88 -0.32
N ARG A 178 -12.79 -6.22 -0.10
CA ARG A 178 -13.83 -7.18 -0.46
C ARG A 178 -14.09 -7.28 -1.97
N GLY A 179 -13.09 -6.97 -2.80
CA GLY A 179 -13.19 -6.99 -4.27
C GLY A 179 -13.39 -8.37 -4.90
N GLY A 180 -13.00 -9.43 -4.20
CA GLY A 180 -13.20 -10.84 -4.64
C GLY A 180 -12.19 -11.37 -5.63
N GLY A 181 -11.19 -10.56 -6.04
CA GLY A 181 -10.07 -10.97 -6.90
C GLY A 181 -8.81 -11.35 -6.11
N LEU A 182 -7.68 -11.43 -6.82
CA LEU A 182 -6.37 -11.64 -6.22
C LEU A 182 -5.85 -10.34 -5.59
N ALA A 183 -5.00 -10.49 -4.59
CA ALA A 183 -4.34 -9.36 -3.96
C ALA A 183 -3.35 -8.66 -4.90
N GLY A 184 -3.37 -7.32 -4.94
CA GLY A 184 -2.45 -6.51 -5.75
C GLY A 184 -0.99 -6.70 -5.37
N GLY A 185 -0.70 -7.01 -4.10
CA GLY A 185 0.65 -7.35 -3.65
C GLY A 185 1.17 -8.69 -4.16
N LEU A 186 0.29 -9.59 -4.63
CA LEU A 186 0.65 -10.88 -5.22
C LEU A 186 0.94 -10.76 -6.72
N VAL A 187 0.06 -10.07 -7.46
CA VAL A 187 0.06 -10.08 -8.93
C VAL A 187 0.19 -8.69 -9.57
N GLY A 188 0.24 -7.64 -8.78
CA GLY A 188 0.24 -6.26 -9.24
C GLY A 188 -1.15 -5.66 -9.36
N PHE A 189 -1.21 -4.36 -9.64
CA PHE A 189 -2.44 -3.64 -9.92
C PHE A 189 -2.59 -3.36 -11.42
N SER A 190 -3.82 -3.36 -11.88
CA SER A 190 -4.16 -2.93 -13.23
C SER A 190 -5.43 -2.07 -13.18
N PRO A 191 -5.59 -1.12 -14.13
CA PRO A 191 -6.83 -0.38 -14.21
C PRO A 191 -8.03 -1.34 -14.26
N PRO A 192 -9.14 -1.06 -13.57
CA PRO A 192 -10.33 -1.88 -13.65
C PRO A 192 -10.93 -1.84 -15.06
N ASP A 193 -11.76 -2.84 -15.38
CA ASP A 193 -12.48 -2.87 -16.64
C ASP A 193 -13.40 -1.64 -16.73
N GLY A 194 -13.34 -0.90 -17.84
CA GLY A 194 -14.07 0.35 -17.99
C GLY A 194 -13.42 1.59 -17.38
N ALA A 195 -12.18 1.49 -16.86
CA ALA A 195 -11.44 2.67 -16.38
C ALA A 195 -11.35 3.75 -17.48
N SER A 196 -11.50 5.01 -17.07
CA SER A 196 -11.33 6.16 -17.96
C SER A 196 -9.92 6.22 -18.54
N ASP A 197 -9.74 6.91 -19.67
CA ASP A 197 -8.41 7.10 -20.24
C ASP A 197 -7.51 7.94 -19.32
N ALA A 198 -8.11 8.86 -18.54
CA ALA A 198 -7.40 9.62 -17.51
C ALA A 198 -6.89 8.70 -16.38
N ASP A 199 -7.70 7.73 -15.92
CA ASP A 199 -7.25 6.76 -14.94
C ASP A 199 -6.12 5.88 -15.50
N LYS A 200 -6.28 5.36 -16.71
CA LYS A 200 -5.23 4.55 -17.37
C LYS A 200 -3.92 5.31 -17.50
N GLU A 201 -3.98 6.59 -17.81
CA GLU A 201 -2.79 7.44 -17.90
C GLU A 201 -2.18 7.69 -16.52
N ALA A 202 -3.00 7.93 -15.48
CA ALA A 202 -2.52 8.05 -14.10
C ALA A 202 -1.79 6.78 -13.61
N TYR A 203 -2.31 5.59 -13.96
CA TYR A 203 -1.63 4.33 -13.66
C TYR A 203 -0.25 4.23 -14.33
N LYS A 204 -0.13 4.66 -15.59
CA LYS A 204 1.16 4.64 -16.31
C LYS A 204 2.17 5.61 -15.72
N GLN A 205 1.71 6.81 -15.34
CA GLN A 205 2.59 7.88 -14.90
C GLN A 205 2.97 7.79 -13.43
N LYS A 206 2.06 7.31 -12.56
CA LYS A 206 2.21 7.43 -11.11
C LYS A 206 2.19 6.11 -10.34
N LEU A 207 1.94 4.97 -10.99
CA LEU A 207 1.99 3.67 -10.33
C LEU A 207 3.25 2.91 -10.73
N ALA A 208 4.16 2.72 -9.78
CA ALA A 208 5.37 1.93 -9.97
C ALA A 208 5.21 0.55 -9.32
N MET A 209 5.16 -0.51 -10.16
CA MET A 209 5.08 -1.89 -9.70
C MET A 209 6.48 -2.48 -9.58
N ILE A 210 6.86 -2.90 -8.38
CA ILE A 210 8.17 -3.48 -8.06
C ILE A 210 7.96 -4.91 -7.58
N THR A 211 8.26 -5.87 -8.46
CA THR A 211 8.12 -7.29 -8.14
C THR A 211 9.38 -7.81 -7.47
N TRP A 212 9.20 -8.53 -6.37
CA TRP A 212 10.27 -9.23 -5.68
C TRP A 212 11.07 -10.13 -6.64
N TRP A 213 12.38 -10.18 -6.43
CA TRP A 213 13.27 -11.07 -7.13
C TRP A 213 14.26 -11.74 -6.15
N PRO A 214 14.84 -12.92 -6.47
CA PRO A 214 15.68 -13.68 -5.52
C PRO A 214 16.88 -12.92 -4.94
N GLY A 215 17.43 -11.94 -5.65
CA GLY A 215 18.54 -11.12 -5.15
C GLY A 215 18.18 -10.24 -3.93
N ASP A 216 16.91 -9.96 -3.71
CA ASP A 216 16.45 -9.19 -2.54
C ASP A 216 16.63 -9.96 -1.22
N TRP A 217 16.91 -11.26 -1.27
CA TRP A 217 17.26 -12.08 -0.10
C TRP A 217 18.48 -11.55 0.64
N ILE A 218 19.47 -11.05 -0.07
CA ILE A 218 20.68 -10.43 0.51
C ILE A 218 20.31 -9.22 1.40
N LEU A 219 19.20 -8.57 1.08
CA LEU A 219 18.66 -7.44 1.84
C LEU A 219 17.66 -7.89 2.94
N GLY A 220 17.49 -9.20 3.14
CA GLY A 220 16.55 -9.77 4.10
C GLY A 220 15.10 -9.83 3.61
N ASN A 221 14.82 -9.44 2.35
CA ASN A 221 13.50 -9.63 1.75
C ASN A 221 13.41 -11.01 1.11
N THR A 222 12.81 -11.95 1.83
CA THR A 222 12.69 -13.35 1.42
C THR A 222 11.55 -13.61 0.43
N GLY A 223 10.81 -12.59 0.01
CA GLY A 223 9.62 -12.72 -0.84
C GLY A 223 8.38 -13.18 -0.08
N THR A 224 8.49 -13.48 1.21
CA THR A 224 7.35 -13.77 2.09
C THR A 224 6.64 -12.48 2.53
N HIS A 225 5.48 -12.62 3.16
CA HIS A 225 4.60 -11.49 3.51
C HIS A 225 5.29 -10.34 4.25
N LEU A 226 6.15 -10.65 5.22
CA LEU A 226 6.89 -9.66 5.99
C LEU A 226 8.32 -9.41 5.47
N GLY A 227 8.72 -10.07 4.40
CA GLY A 227 10.09 -9.95 3.87
C GLY A 227 10.44 -8.52 3.48
N SER A 228 9.51 -7.81 2.87
CA SER A 228 9.71 -6.41 2.45
C SER A 228 9.88 -5.43 3.62
N THR A 229 9.51 -5.81 4.88
CA THR A 229 9.72 -4.97 6.06
C THR A 229 11.12 -5.09 6.66
N SER A 230 12.00 -5.95 6.11
CA SER A 230 13.39 -6.04 6.57
C SER A 230 14.03 -4.65 6.64
N PRO A 231 14.63 -4.25 7.79
CA PRO A 231 15.23 -2.91 7.91
C PRO A 231 16.29 -2.64 6.85
N THR A 232 17.07 -3.65 6.45
CA THR A 232 18.07 -3.51 5.39
C THR A 232 17.42 -3.28 4.03
N PHE A 233 16.34 -3.99 3.71
CA PHE A 233 15.58 -3.78 2.47
C PHE A 233 14.95 -2.39 2.46
N VAL A 234 14.29 -2.00 3.55
CA VAL A 234 13.69 -0.67 3.69
C VAL A 234 14.73 0.42 3.54
N ARG A 235 15.89 0.28 4.19
CA ARG A 235 17.02 1.23 4.11
C ARG A 235 17.50 1.44 2.68
N LEU A 236 17.66 0.36 1.92
CA LEU A 236 18.33 0.41 0.61
C LEU A 236 17.37 0.53 -0.57
N ARG A 237 16.09 0.20 -0.41
CA ARG A 237 15.09 0.22 -1.49
C ARG A 237 13.99 1.23 -1.29
N ILE A 238 13.53 1.45 -0.06
CA ILE A 238 12.38 2.30 0.23
C ILE A 238 12.79 3.70 0.67
N ALA A 239 13.76 3.84 1.58
CA ALA A 239 14.22 5.14 2.04
C ALA A 239 14.67 6.07 0.89
N PRO A 240 15.39 5.61 -0.15
CA PRO A 240 15.73 6.47 -1.30
C PRO A 240 14.51 7.02 -2.04
N LEU A 241 13.42 6.25 -2.15
CA LEU A 241 12.17 6.71 -2.78
C LEU A 241 11.55 7.86 -1.97
N ILE A 242 11.48 7.70 -0.65
CA ILE A 242 10.96 8.73 0.26
C ILE A 242 11.82 9.99 0.24
N MET A 243 13.11 9.87 0.01
CA MET A 243 14.02 11.02 -0.13
C MET A 243 14.02 11.67 -1.52
N GLY A 244 13.27 11.13 -2.49
CA GLY A 244 13.20 11.64 -3.86
C GLY A 244 14.38 11.25 -4.73
N ASN A 245 15.18 10.26 -4.33
CA ASN A 245 16.36 9.81 -5.09
C ASN A 245 16.04 8.80 -6.19
N GLY A 246 14.74 8.46 -6.36
CA GLY A 246 14.29 7.43 -7.29
C GLY A 246 14.69 6.01 -6.88
N LEU A 247 14.32 5.03 -7.69
CA LEU A 247 14.75 3.65 -7.46
C LEU A 247 16.26 3.53 -7.65
N PRO A 248 17.00 2.90 -6.71
CA PRO A 248 18.41 2.59 -6.91
C PRO A 248 18.57 1.79 -8.20
N LYS A 249 19.48 2.21 -9.07
CA LYS A 249 19.82 1.43 -10.28
C LYS A 249 20.35 0.08 -9.80
N THR A 250 19.59 -0.98 -9.97
CA THR A 250 20.08 -2.34 -9.76
C THR A 250 21.01 -2.66 -10.92
N GLU A 251 22.23 -3.07 -10.64
CA GLU A 251 23.08 -3.69 -11.65
C GLU A 251 22.29 -4.86 -12.26
N ALA A 252 22.24 -4.87 -13.58
CA ALA A 252 21.33 -5.60 -14.44
C ALA A 252 21.06 -7.06 -14.02
N GLY A 253 19.81 -7.40 -13.74
CA GLY A 253 19.42 -8.81 -13.52
C GLY A 253 17.98 -9.09 -13.15
N GLY A 254 17.02 -8.21 -13.39
CA GLY A 254 15.62 -8.55 -13.10
C GLY A 254 14.65 -7.49 -13.62
N GLY A 255 13.79 -7.89 -14.53
CA GLY A 255 12.90 -7.08 -15.35
C GLY A 255 12.11 -5.99 -14.63
N GLN A 256 12.66 -4.81 -14.60
CA GLN A 256 11.90 -3.58 -14.45
C GLN A 256 11.37 -3.18 -15.82
N LYS A 257 10.07 -3.33 -16.05
CA LYS A 257 9.38 -2.51 -17.05
C LYS A 257 8.95 -1.22 -16.35
N ALA A 258 9.87 -0.26 -16.26
CA ALA A 258 9.46 1.14 -16.23
C ALA A 258 8.82 1.42 -17.60
N ALA A 259 7.62 2.00 -17.60
CA ALA A 259 7.03 2.53 -18.82
C ALA A 259 7.77 3.82 -19.18
N ASP A 260 8.94 3.71 -19.82
CA ASP A 260 9.66 4.85 -20.35
C ASP A 260 8.91 5.38 -21.56
N GLY A 261 8.07 6.38 -21.32
CA GLY A 261 7.48 7.23 -22.35
C GLY A 261 8.49 8.25 -22.86
N ASN A 262 9.43 7.84 -23.70
CA ASN A 262 10.15 8.75 -24.56
C ASN A 262 10.41 8.05 -25.89
N ALA A 263 9.43 8.18 -26.79
CA ALA A 263 9.53 7.73 -28.19
C ALA A 263 10.38 8.74 -28.98
N ALA A 264 11.64 8.42 -29.21
CA ALA A 264 12.40 9.01 -30.31
C ALA A 264 11.92 8.40 -31.66
N PRO A 265 11.86 9.15 -32.77
CA PRO A 265 11.32 8.67 -34.02
C PRO A 265 12.20 7.58 -34.63
N ALA A 266 11.53 6.51 -35.10
CA ALA A 266 12.15 5.36 -35.73
C ALA A 266 12.84 5.72 -37.06
N PRO A 267 14.04 5.16 -37.35
CA PRO A 267 14.58 5.13 -38.72
C PRO A 267 13.91 4.01 -39.53
N ARG A 268 13.63 4.32 -40.78
CA ARG A 268 12.98 3.44 -41.76
C ARG A 268 13.79 2.15 -41.97
N ALA A 269 13.06 1.06 -42.06
CA ALA A 269 13.55 -0.26 -42.38
C ALA A 269 14.18 -0.36 -43.74
N ASP A 270 15.33 -1.01 -43.85
CA ASP A 270 15.79 -1.66 -45.06
C ASP A 270 15.84 -3.18 -44.81
N ALA A 271 15.27 -3.90 -45.76
CA ALA A 271 15.06 -5.33 -45.68
C ALA A 271 16.26 -6.08 -46.25
N SER A 272 16.93 -6.94 -45.44
CA SER A 272 17.44 -8.22 -45.99
C SER A 272 18.11 -9.09 -44.91
N LYS A 273 17.75 -10.40 -44.97
CA LYS A 273 18.48 -11.61 -44.58
C LYS A 273 18.47 -12.04 -43.11
N GLY A 274 17.82 -13.19 -42.97
CA GLY A 274 17.65 -14.07 -41.86
C GLY A 274 18.89 -14.59 -41.16
N ALA A 275 18.67 -14.91 -39.88
CA ALA A 275 19.37 -15.99 -39.19
C ALA A 275 18.51 -16.46 -38.02
N GLN A 276 18.11 -17.71 -38.05
CA GLN A 276 17.51 -18.42 -36.91
C GLN A 276 18.57 -18.60 -35.85
N SER A 277 18.34 -18.14 -34.61
CA SER A 277 19.09 -18.58 -33.47
C SER A 277 18.14 -19.06 -32.36
N ALA A 278 18.43 -20.26 -31.87
CA ALA A 278 17.68 -20.99 -30.85
C ALA A 278 17.56 -20.19 -29.54
N ARG A 279 16.35 -20.06 -29.04
CA ARG A 279 16.07 -19.47 -27.70
C ARG A 279 16.35 -20.49 -26.61
N PRO A 280 16.99 -20.11 -25.50
CA PRO A 280 17.20 -21.02 -24.38
C PRO A 280 15.88 -21.33 -23.64
N GLU A 281 15.77 -22.56 -23.17
CA GLU A 281 14.58 -23.22 -22.61
C GLU A 281 13.92 -22.49 -21.41
N LYS A 282 14.64 -21.61 -20.71
CA LYS A 282 14.12 -20.84 -19.57
C LYS A 282 13.08 -19.78 -19.94
N GLN A 283 12.99 -19.33 -21.19
CA GLN A 283 11.96 -18.38 -21.62
C GLN A 283 10.59 -19.04 -21.89
N ARG A 284 10.50 -20.35 -21.98
CA ARG A 284 9.25 -21.08 -22.20
C ARG A 284 8.34 -21.13 -20.97
N PHE A 285 8.90 -21.08 -19.76
CA PHE A 285 8.12 -21.23 -18.52
C PHE A 285 7.32 -19.96 -18.22
N TYR A 286 7.89 -18.77 -18.41
CA TYR A 286 7.20 -17.50 -18.18
C TYR A 286 6.20 -17.15 -19.29
N GLY A 287 6.45 -17.53 -20.53
CA GLY A 287 5.55 -17.31 -21.66
C GLY A 287 4.23 -18.12 -21.57
N TRP A 288 4.22 -19.19 -20.77
CA TRP A 288 3.04 -20.03 -20.57
C TRP A 288 2.06 -19.45 -19.52
N MET A 289 2.58 -18.83 -18.47
CA MET A 289 1.75 -18.19 -17.43
C MET A 289 1.03 -16.94 -17.93
N VAL A 290 1.68 -16.15 -18.78
CA VAL A 290 1.08 -14.92 -19.37
C VAL A 290 0.02 -15.27 -20.44
N ARG A 291 0.15 -16.39 -21.14
CA ARG A 291 -0.82 -16.81 -22.19
C ARG A 291 -2.10 -17.43 -21.65
N ARG A 292 -2.14 -17.97 -20.44
CA ARG A 292 -3.40 -18.51 -19.87
C ARG A 292 -4.42 -17.44 -19.51
N ASN A 293 -4.00 -16.21 -19.23
CA ASN A 293 -4.92 -15.11 -18.95
C ASN A 293 -5.47 -14.40 -20.20
N ALA A 294 -4.95 -14.71 -21.39
CA ALA A 294 -5.37 -14.06 -22.63
C ALA A 294 -6.34 -14.91 -23.48
N SER A 295 -6.63 -16.17 -23.11
CA SER A 295 -7.48 -17.08 -23.90
C SER A 295 -8.71 -17.63 -23.18
N GLY A 296 -9.21 -16.93 -22.16
CA GLY A 296 -10.47 -17.24 -21.46
C GLY A 296 -11.69 -16.69 -22.23
N GLY A 297 -11.86 -17.08 -23.50
CA GLY A 297 -13.13 -16.98 -24.22
C GLY A 297 -14.02 -18.13 -23.80
N ALA A 298 -14.93 -17.90 -22.86
CA ALA A 298 -15.95 -18.87 -22.46
C ALA A 298 -17.03 -18.92 -23.54
N SER A 299 -17.16 -20.08 -24.18
CA SER A 299 -18.34 -20.47 -24.93
C SER A 299 -19.48 -20.75 -23.96
N ALA A 300 -20.60 -20.06 -24.14
CA ALA A 300 -21.84 -20.26 -23.42
C ALA A 300 -22.47 -21.63 -23.75
N PRO A 301 -23.08 -22.33 -22.78
CA PRO A 301 -23.92 -23.47 -23.05
C PRO A 301 -25.30 -23.04 -23.55
N PRO A 302 -26.02 -23.91 -24.35
CA PRO A 302 -27.25 -23.55 -25.00
C PRO A 302 -28.45 -23.51 -24.03
N ALA A 303 -29.38 -22.62 -24.37
CA ALA A 303 -30.66 -22.42 -23.70
C ALA A 303 -31.53 -23.65 -23.74
N ALA A 304 -32.08 -24.04 -22.58
CA ALA A 304 -33.23 -24.95 -22.48
C ALA A 304 -34.51 -24.11 -22.33
N SER A 305 -35.39 -24.33 -23.27
CA SER A 305 -36.76 -23.81 -23.36
C SER A 305 -37.70 -24.52 -22.40
N GLY A 306 -38.69 -23.80 -21.86
CA GLY A 306 -39.88 -24.42 -21.27
C GLY A 306 -40.60 -23.53 -20.25
N GLN A 307 -41.52 -22.69 -20.69
CA GLN A 307 -42.96 -22.58 -20.37
C GLN A 307 -43.39 -22.79 -18.89
N GLN A 308 -44.03 -21.85 -18.26
CA GLN A 308 -45.42 -21.42 -18.24
C GLN A 308 -45.78 -20.62 -17.00
N ALA A 309 -46.52 -19.61 -17.26
CA ALA A 309 -47.35 -18.71 -16.48
C ALA A 309 -48.06 -19.27 -15.24
N ALA A 310 -48.28 -18.42 -14.25
CA ALA A 310 -49.60 -18.11 -13.71
C ALA A 310 -49.53 -16.97 -12.67
N ASP A 311 -50.33 -15.99 -12.94
CA ASP A 311 -50.90 -14.93 -12.11
C ASP A 311 -51.00 -15.18 -10.60
N ARG A 312 -50.65 -14.17 -9.79
CA ARG A 312 -51.48 -13.73 -8.66
C ARG A 312 -51.15 -12.28 -8.26
N LYS A 313 -52.19 -11.48 -8.32
CA LYS A 313 -52.30 -10.08 -7.89
C LYS A 313 -52.42 -9.96 -6.37
N PRO A 314 -52.19 -8.76 -5.81
CA PRO A 314 -51.90 -8.52 -4.39
C PRO A 314 -53.16 -8.36 -3.52
N GLN A 315 -53.06 -8.69 -2.24
CA GLN A 315 -54.03 -8.26 -1.23
C GLN A 315 -53.37 -7.23 -0.29
N ALA A 316 -54.08 -6.14 -0.19
CA ALA A 316 -53.86 -5.07 0.78
C ALA A 316 -54.52 -5.43 2.13
N GLY A 317 -53.97 -4.97 3.21
CA GLY A 317 -54.62 -4.99 4.52
C GLY A 317 -53.85 -4.12 5.50
N PRO A 318 -54.43 -3.66 6.59
CA PRO A 318 -54.69 -2.24 6.80
C PRO A 318 -53.77 -1.59 7.83
N PRO A 319 -53.91 -0.25 8.09
CA PRO A 319 -52.93 0.54 8.85
C PRO A 319 -53.30 0.60 10.35
N ALA A 320 -52.26 0.78 11.19
CA ALA A 320 -52.49 1.25 12.56
C ALA A 320 -51.34 2.09 13.12
N ALA A 321 -51.74 3.27 13.52
CA ALA A 321 -51.28 4.07 14.65
C ALA A 321 -49.82 4.48 14.80
N GLY A 322 -49.50 5.77 14.56
CA GLY A 322 -48.48 6.54 15.27
C GLY A 322 -49.10 7.11 16.57
N PRO A 323 -48.46 8.08 17.28
CA PRO A 323 -47.07 8.51 17.29
C PRO A 323 -46.49 8.68 18.72
N ALA A 324 -45.16 8.73 18.85
CA ALA A 324 -44.57 9.45 19.99
C ALA A 324 -43.31 10.17 19.49
N GLY A 325 -43.25 11.43 19.77
CA GLY A 325 -42.26 12.35 19.27
C GLY A 325 -40.92 12.34 20.03
N PRO A 326 -39.99 13.21 19.67
CA PRO A 326 -38.57 12.99 19.73
C PRO A 326 -37.90 13.54 21.01
N SER A 327 -36.99 12.78 21.55
CA SER A 327 -35.96 13.32 22.44
C SER A 327 -34.70 13.58 21.62
N GLY A 328 -34.22 14.83 21.64
CA GLY A 328 -33.07 15.31 20.86
C GLY A 328 -31.74 14.72 21.31
N PRO A 329 -30.68 14.91 20.51
CA PRO A 329 -29.38 14.33 20.79
C PRO A 329 -28.67 15.07 21.93
N GLU A 330 -28.28 14.34 22.95
CA GLU A 330 -27.32 14.77 23.96
C GLU A 330 -25.99 15.17 23.31
N ARG A 331 -25.56 16.40 23.58
CA ARG A 331 -24.20 16.84 23.22
C ARG A 331 -23.21 16.08 24.07
N ILE A 332 -22.36 15.32 23.44
CA ILE A 332 -21.15 14.74 24.06
C ILE A 332 -20.13 15.87 24.15
N ASP A 333 -19.73 16.19 25.38
CA ASP A 333 -18.70 17.19 25.71
C ASP A 333 -17.33 16.58 25.36
N GLU A 334 -16.70 17.06 24.27
CA GLU A 334 -15.39 16.61 23.77
C GLU A 334 -14.22 17.01 24.67
N SER A 335 -14.43 17.75 25.75
CA SER A 335 -13.36 18.23 26.64
C SER A 335 -12.85 17.19 27.66
N ALA A 336 -13.55 16.07 27.83
CA ALA A 336 -13.20 15.05 28.84
C ALA A 336 -12.23 13.96 28.35
N PHE A 337 -11.96 13.88 27.05
CA PHE A 337 -11.15 12.77 26.48
C PHE A 337 -9.64 13.01 26.51
N PHE A 338 -9.18 14.20 26.85
CA PHE A 338 -7.73 14.53 26.88
C PHE A 338 -7.06 14.58 28.25
N ALA A 339 -7.77 14.24 29.32
CA ALA A 339 -7.26 14.42 30.69
C ALA A 339 -6.71 13.16 31.37
N GLU A 340 -6.78 11.97 30.77
CA GLU A 340 -6.54 10.72 31.50
C GLU A 340 -5.36 9.83 31.02
N THR A 341 -4.44 10.33 30.21
CA THR A 341 -3.24 9.57 29.80
C THR A 341 -1.91 10.15 30.26
N GLY A 342 -1.90 10.87 31.35
CA GLY A 342 -0.69 11.46 31.91
C GLY A 342 -0.33 10.93 33.28
N ARG A 343 0.01 9.61 33.43
CA ARG A 343 0.89 9.08 34.51
C ARG A 343 0.96 7.56 34.41
N LEU A 344 2.12 7.06 34.08
CA LEU A 344 2.58 5.73 34.47
C LEU A 344 3.94 5.87 35.17
N PRO A 345 4.24 4.98 36.12
CA PRO A 345 5.37 5.08 37.02
C PRO A 345 6.73 4.86 36.36
#